data_3827b7a51c043ca0d0a7b323c2d24f19
#
_entry.id   3827b7a51c043ca0d0a7b323c2d24f19
#
_cell.length_a   1.000
_cell.length_b   1.000
_cell.length_c   1.000
_cell.angle_alpha   90.00
_cell.angle_beta   90.00
_cell.angle_gamma   90.00
#
_symmetry.space_group_name_H-M   'P 1'
#
loop_
_entity.id
_entity.type
_entity.pdbx_description
1 polymer ?
#
loop_
_entity_poly.entity_id
_entity_poly.type
_entity_poly.pdbx_seq_one_letter_code
_entity_poly.pdbx_strand_id
1 'polypeptide(L)'
;DMPLEYLTFWIKAENQYITLFSDLSLTIRSVGFQPALGWYLLTSDALRVNLGDDLSNDTYQKLSLTLKYMFENNLTPSIIDLRYKAGAALNYGK
;
A
#
# COMPACT_ATOMS: atom_id res chain seq x y z
N ASP A 1 5.19 11.65 10.41
CA ASP A 1 4.16 11.80 11.41
C ASP A 1 2.80 12.05 10.79
N MET A 2 1.82 11.43 11.38
CA MET A 2 0.47 11.45 10.85
C MET A 2 -0.41 12.32 11.72
N PRO A 3 -1.18 13.26 11.13
CA PRO A 3 -2.16 14.01 11.93
C PRO A 3 -3.12 13.07 12.62
N LEU A 4 -3.53 13.45 13.83
CA LEU A 4 -4.41 12.58 14.62
C LEU A 4 -5.70 12.22 13.93
N GLU A 5 -6.29 13.14 13.18
CA GLU A 5 -7.53 12.87 12.48
C GLU A 5 -7.35 11.81 11.39
N TYR A 6 -6.15 11.72 10.79
CA TYR A 6 -5.87 10.72 9.77
C TYR A 6 -5.70 9.34 10.38
N LEU A 7 -5.20 9.28 11.61
CA LEU A 7 -5.07 8.01 12.31
C LEU A 7 -6.43 7.31 12.43
N THR A 8 -7.50 8.08 12.57
CA THR A 8 -8.84 7.52 12.65
C THR A 8 -9.20 6.77 11.35
N PHE A 9 -8.83 7.34 10.20
CA PHE A 9 -9.08 6.67 8.92
C PHE A 9 -8.28 5.37 8.83
N TRP A 10 -7.03 5.40 9.27
CA TRP A 10 -6.19 4.20 9.22
C TRP A 10 -6.75 3.11 10.13
N ILE A 11 -7.16 3.45 11.33
CA ILE A 11 -7.70 2.46 12.28
C ILE A 11 -8.88 1.70 11.68
N LYS A 12 -9.71 2.38 10.91
CA LYS A 12 -10.86 1.73 10.27
C LYS A 12 -10.44 0.76 9.17
N ALA A 13 -9.32 1.01 8.51
CA ALA A 13 -8.86 0.20 7.39
C ALA A 13 -7.80 -0.81 7.79
N GLU A 14 -7.23 -0.66 8.97
CA GLU A 14 -6.03 -1.39 9.37
C GLU A 14 -6.14 -2.90 9.23
N ASN A 15 -7.19 -3.48 9.78
CA ASN A 15 -7.34 -4.94 9.74
C ASN A 15 -7.39 -5.47 8.33
N GLN A 16 -8.06 -4.75 7.45
CA GLN A 16 -8.20 -5.16 6.06
C GLN A 16 -6.83 -5.22 5.37
N TYR A 17 -6.02 -4.18 5.57
CA TYR A 17 -4.69 -4.14 4.96
C TYR A 17 -3.73 -5.14 5.59
N ILE A 18 -3.75 -5.26 6.90
CA ILE A 18 -2.88 -6.22 7.59
C ILE A 18 -3.20 -7.63 7.11
N THR A 19 -4.48 -7.98 7.00
CA THR A 19 -4.88 -9.30 6.55
C THR A 19 -4.44 -9.56 5.11
N LEU A 20 -4.63 -8.58 4.23
CA LEU A 20 -4.20 -8.72 2.84
C LEU A 20 -2.70 -9.02 2.75
N PHE A 21 -1.89 -8.26 3.48
CA PHE A 21 -0.45 -8.44 3.44
C PHE A 21 -0.04 -9.75 4.10
N SER A 22 -0.67 -10.09 5.22
CA SER A 22 -0.38 -11.32 5.94
C SER A 22 -0.67 -12.55 5.07
N ASP A 23 -1.73 -12.53 4.29
CA ASP A 23 -2.07 -13.63 3.38
C ASP A 23 -0.97 -13.87 2.35
N LEU A 24 -0.14 -12.87 2.11
CA LEU A 24 0.98 -12.96 1.17
C LEU A 24 2.32 -13.05 1.90
N SER A 25 2.28 -13.33 3.19
CA SER A 25 3.47 -13.42 4.04
C SER A 25 4.26 -12.12 4.10
N LEU A 26 3.55 -11.00 4.00
CA LEU A 26 4.15 -9.68 4.15
C LEU A 26 3.70 -9.06 5.46
N THR A 27 4.58 -8.27 6.07
CA THR A 27 4.27 -7.59 7.31
C THR A 27 4.37 -6.08 7.11
N ILE A 28 3.32 -5.36 7.45
CA ILE A 28 3.34 -3.91 7.40
C ILE A 28 4.12 -3.41 8.62
N ARG A 29 5.22 -2.72 8.37
CA ARG A 29 6.06 -2.18 9.43
C ARG A 29 5.64 -0.77 9.82
N SER A 30 5.22 0.03 8.87
CA SER A 30 4.79 1.38 9.17
C SER A 30 3.78 1.87 8.15
N VAL A 31 3.00 2.86 8.57
CA VAL A 31 2.02 3.53 7.73
C VAL A 31 2.19 5.02 7.96
N GLY A 32 1.99 5.82 6.92
CA GLY A 32 2.10 7.25 7.06
C GLY A 32 1.29 7.97 6.00
N PHE A 33 1.25 9.28 6.15
CA PHE A 33 0.60 10.17 5.20
C PHE A 33 1.49 11.37 4.96
N GLN A 34 1.76 11.65 3.69
CA GLN A 34 2.54 12.82 3.28
C GLN A 34 1.67 13.68 2.38
N PRO A 35 1.59 14.99 2.60
CA PRO A 35 0.69 15.84 1.82
C PRO A 35 0.84 15.72 0.31
N ALA A 36 2.05 15.55 -0.17
CA ALA A 36 2.29 15.47 -1.62
C ALA A 36 2.03 14.08 -2.18
N LEU A 37 2.14 13.04 -1.38
CA LEU A 37 2.06 11.66 -1.86
C LEU A 37 0.81 10.91 -1.41
N GLY A 38 0.18 11.38 -0.33
CA GLY A 38 -0.93 10.66 0.27
C GLY A 38 -0.46 9.56 1.20
N TRP A 39 -1.28 8.53 1.33
CA TRP A 39 -1.02 7.40 2.21
C TRP A 39 0.07 6.50 1.65
N TYR A 40 0.87 5.94 2.54
CA TYR A 40 1.86 4.95 2.13
C TYR A 40 2.04 3.89 3.21
N LEU A 41 2.44 2.71 2.76
CA LEU A 41 2.76 1.60 3.64
C LEU A 41 4.21 1.19 3.38
N LEU A 42 4.86 0.69 4.41
CA LEU A 42 6.22 0.17 4.28
C LEU A 42 6.24 -1.19 4.94
N THR A 43 6.71 -2.20 4.22
CA THR A 43 6.78 -3.56 4.76
C THR A 43 8.12 -3.82 5.41
N SER A 44 8.20 -4.94 6.16
CA SER A 44 9.43 -5.33 6.85
C SER A 44 10.58 -5.62 5.89
N ASP A 45 10.29 -6.03 4.66
CA ASP A 45 11.32 -6.29 3.66
C ASP A 45 11.50 -5.12 2.70
N ALA A 46 11.13 -3.93 3.16
CA ALA A 46 11.39 -2.66 2.51
C ALA A 46 10.61 -2.40 1.22
N LEU A 47 9.52 -3.13 0.99
CA LEU A 47 8.61 -2.77 -0.09
C LEU A 47 7.82 -1.53 0.34
N ARG A 48 7.79 -0.52 -0.51
CA ARG A 48 7.00 0.68 -0.28
C ARG A 48 5.77 0.65 -1.16
N VAL A 49 4.62 0.97 -0.58
CA VAL A 49 3.35 1.05 -1.33
C VAL A 49 2.78 2.44 -1.15
N ASN A 50 2.69 3.17 -2.25
CA ASN A 50 2.06 4.50 -2.26
C ASN A 50 0.60 4.33 -2.64
N LEU A 51 -0.29 4.55 -1.68
CA LEU A 51 -1.73 4.34 -1.87
C LEU A 51 -2.44 5.53 -2.50
N GLY A 52 -1.95 6.73 -2.26
CA GLY A 52 -2.60 7.92 -2.75
C GLY A 52 -3.48 8.59 -1.70
N ASP A 53 -4.48 9.31 -2.18
CA ASP A 53 -5.22 10.25 -1.33
C ASP A 53 -6.18 9.61 -0.33
N ASP A 54 -6.59 8.38 -0.56
CA ASP A 54 -7.60 7.80 0.31
C ASP A 54 -7.37 6.32 0.58
N LEU A 55 -8.10 5.81 1.55
CA LEU A 55 -8.10 4.40 1.92
C LEU A 55 -9.44 3.77 1.55
N SER A 56 -9.98 4.16 0.41
CA SER A 56 -11.28 3.67 -0.05
C SER A 56 -11.21 2.20 -0.45
N ASN A 57 -12.36 1.60 -0.64
CA ASN A 57 -12.43 0.24 -1.12
C ASN A 57 -11.83 0.10 -2.52
N ASP A 58 -11.94 1.12 -3.36
CA ASP A 58 -11.34 1.08 -4.68
C ASP A 58 -9.82 0.99 -4.59
N THR A 59 -9.21 1.76 -3.69
CA THR A 59 -7.77 1.70 -3.47
C THR A 59 -7.37 0.31 -2.96
N TYR A 60 -8.13 -0.23 -2.02
CA TYR A 60 -7.88 -1.56 -1.50
C TYR A 60 -7.94 -2.61 -2.61
N GLN A 61 -8.97 -2.56 -3.44
CA GLN A 61 -9.12 -3.54 -4.52
C GLN A 61 -7.99 -3.43 -5.53
N LYS A 62 -7.58 -2.21 -5.85
CA LYS A 62 -6.47 -2.00 -6.77
C LYS A 62 -5.18 -2.59 -6.20
N LEU A 63 -4.93 -2.39 -4.92
CA LEU A 63 -3.75 -2.97 -4.28
C LEU A 63 -3.81 -4.49 -4.28
N SER A 64 -4.96 -5.05 -3.93
CA SER A 64 -5.13 -6.50 -3.90
C SER A 64 -4.82 -7.13 -5.25
N LEU A 65 -5.36 -6.56 -6.33
CA LEU A 65 -5.11 -7.05 -7.67
C LEU A 65 -3.63 -6.89 -8.07
N THR A 66 -3.03 -5.78 -7.69
CA THR A 66 -1.63 -5.52 -8.02
C THR A 66 -0.70 -6.51 -7.31
N LEU A 67 -0.94 -6.76 -6.03
CA LEU A 67 -0.13 -7.71 -5.28
C LEU A 67 -0.28 -9.12 -5.84
N LYS A 68 -1.50 -9.51 -6.20
CA LYS A 68 -1.73 -10.81 -6.79
C LYS A 68 -0.97 -10.98 -8.09
N TYR A 69 -1.04 -9.97 -8.95
CA TYR A 69 -0.31 -9.98 -10.22
C TYR A 69 1.19 -10.10 -9.98
N MET A 70 1.68 -9.34 -9.01
CA MET A 70 3.10 -9.33 -8.67
C MET A 70 3.58 -10.72 -8.24
N PHE A 71 2.84 -11.37 -7.36
CA PHE A 71 3.24 -12.69 -6.87
C PHE A 71 3.07 -13.76 -7.93
N GLU A 72 2.02 -13.70 -8.73
CA GLU A 72 1.81 -14.68 -9.79
C GLU A 72 2.88 -14.60 -10.87
N ASN A 73 3.51 -13.46 -11.02
CA ASN A 73 4.53 -13.26 -12.04
C ASN A 73 5.94 -13.15 -11.47
N ASN A 74 6.09 -13.46 -10.18
CA ASN A 74 7.40 -13.44 -9.52
C ASN A 74 8.12 -12.09 -9.65
N LEU A 75 7.36 -11.00 -9.54
CA LEU A 75 7.94 -9.66 -9.63
C LEU A 75 8.32 -9.18 -8.22
N THR A 76 9.44 -8.51 -8.12
CA THR A 76 9.94 -8.00 -6.83
C THR A 76 10.27 -6.52 -6.91
N PRO A 77 9.27 -5.66 -7.13
CA PRO A 77 9.53 -4.23 -7.16
C PRO A 77 9.90 -3.71 -5.78
N SER A 78 10.55 -2.56 -5.75
CA SER A 78 10.83 -1.88 -4.49
C SER A 78 9.70 -0.90 -4.13
N ILE A 79 8.94 -0.44 -5.12
CA ILE A 79 7.83 0.48 -4.90
C ILE A 79 6.65 0.07 -5.77
N ILE A 80 5.47 0.02 -5.14
CA ILE A 80 4.20 -0.10 -5.84
C ILE A 80 3.52 1.26 -5.72
N ASP A 81 3.17 1.88 -6.84
CA ASP A 81 2.55 3.20 -6.82
C ASP A 81 1.13 3.10 -7.40
N LEU A 82 0.14 3.31 -6.54
CA LEU A 82 -1.27 3.21 -6.92
C LEU A 82 -1.91 4.57 -7.19
N ARG A 83 -1.11 5.63 -7.26
CA ARG A 83 -1.67 6.97 -7.43
C ARG A 83 -2.18 7.24 -8.84
N TYR A 84 -1.97 6.32 -9.75
CA TYR A 84 -2.44 6.45 -11.12
C TYR A 84 -3.91 6.08 -11.22
N LYS A 85 -4.63 6.80 -12.06
CA LYS A 85 -6.07 6.66 -12.15
C LYS A 85 -6.49 5.26 -12.60
N ALA A 86 -5.79 4.69 -13.55
CA ALA A 86 -6.20 3.45 -14.19
C ALA A 86 -5.19 2.33 -14.03
N GLY A 87 -4.57 2.21 -12.87
CA GLY A 87 -3.65 1.12 -12.67
C GLY A 87 -2.60 1.42 -11.64
N ALA A 88 -1.51 0.69 -11.73
CA ALA A 88 -0.41 0.80 -10.79
C ALA A 88 0.91 0.81 -11.55
N ALA A 89 1.91 1.44 -10.96
CA ALA A 89 3.27 1.39 -11.47
C ALA A 89 4.12 0.59 -10.52
N LEU A 90 4.95 -0.27 -11.06
CA LEU A 90 5.91 -1.05 -10.29
C LEU A 90 7.30 -0.53 -10.59
N ASN A 91 7.99 -0.04 -9.57
CA ASN A 91 9.32 0.50 -9.73
C ASN A 91 10.33 -0.44 -9.08
N TYR A 92 11.43 -0.69 -9.79
CA TYR A 92 12.42 -1.68 -9.38
C TYR A 92 13.70 -1.03 -8.96
N GLY A 93 14.00 0.01 -8.93
CA GLY A 93 15.26 0.60 -8.58
C GLY A 93 15.51 0.63 -7.09
N LYS A 94 16.44 1.43 -6.74
CA LYS A 94 16.83 1.63 -5.35
C LYS A 94 15.88 2.53 -4.60
#